data_071156bf5a7797301b9234b267b7ac42
#
_entry.id   071156bf5a7797301b9234b267b7ac42
#
_cell.length_a   1.000
_cell.length_b   1.000
_cell.length_c   1.000
_cell.angle_alpha   90.00
_cell.angle_beta   90.00
_cell.angle_gamma   90.00
#
_symmetry.space_group_name_H-M   'P 1'
#
loop_
_entity.id
_entity.type
_entity.pdbx_description
1 polymer ?
#
loop_
_entity_poly.entity_id
_entity_poly.type
_entity_poly.pdbx_seq_one_letter_code
_entity_poly.pdbx_strand_id
1 'polypeptide(L)'
;AGATPLAAVLNNKVDVKGKKIACVLSGGNIDVSFIHRIIELGLVTRERKLKFKTTLLDIPGSLEHLSHILAEANANIVMVQHDRLSADLDPNEAIIHIACEVGGREHGERVIKVLEKNGYNIVME
;
A
#
# COMPACT_ATOMS: atom_id res chain seq x y z
N ALA A 1 -12.35 -6.40 -22.35
CA ALA A 1 -12.06 -6.91 -23.70
C ALA A 1 -10.93 -6.14 -24.39
N GLY A 2 -10.94 -4.79 -24.40
CA GLY A 2 -9.98 -3.98 -25.18
C GLY A 2 -8.50 -4.20 -24.90
N ALA A 3 -8.13 -4.48 -23.65
CA ALA A 3 -6.73 -4.71 -23.25
C ALA A 3 -6.26 -6.19 -23.41
N THR A 4 -7.13 -7.11 -23.79
CA THR A 4 -6.81 -8.53 -23.86
C THR A 4 -5.66 -8.86 -24.83
N PRO A 5 -5.59 -8.30 -26.04
CA PRO A 5 -4.47 -8.55 -26.96
C PRO A 5 -3.13 -8.09 -26.39
N LEU A 6 -3.10 -6.90 -25.81
CA LEU A 6 -1.90 -6.37 -25.18
C LEU A 6 -1.48 -7.20 -23.95
N ALA A 7 -2.42 -7.61 -23.12
CA ALA A 7 -2.16 -8.47 -21.97
C ALA A 7 -1.59 -9.84 -22.40
N ALA A 8 -2.06 -10.43 -23.49
CA ALA A 8 -1.53 -11.68 -24.02
C ALA A 8 -0.05 -11.55 -24.45
N VAL A 9 0.30 -10.43 -25.08
CA VAL A 9 1.69 -10.12 -25.45
C VAL A 9 2.57 -9.91 -24.22
N LEU A 10 2.16 -9.04 -23.29
CA LEU A 10 2.93 -8.71 -22.08
C LEU A 10 3.16 -9.92 -21.16
N ASN A 11 2.25 -10.88 -21.16
CA ASN A 11 2.36 -12.10 -20.35
C ASN A 11 2.89 -13.31 -21.14
N ASN A 12 3.53 -13.08 -22.29
CA ASN A 12 4.14 -14.12 -23.13
C ASN A 12 3.18 -15.28 -23.50
N LYS A 13 1.88 -14.98 -23.68
CA LYS A 13 0.88 -15.98 -24.09
C LYS A 13 0.85 -16.21 -25.59
N VAL A 14 1.57 -15.36 -26.35
CA VAL A 14 1.70 -15.43 -27.81
C VAL A 14 3.19 -15.22 -28.15
N ASP A 15 3.74 -16.06 -29.01
CA ASP A 15 5.13 -15.90 -29.50
C ASP A 15 5.19 -14.75 -30.50
N VAL A 16 5.75 -13.63 -30.05
CA VAL A 16 5.92 -12.39 -30.83
C VAL A 16 7.38 -11.95 -30.97
N LYS A 17 8.32 -12.77 -30.50
CA LYS A 17 9.75 -12.44 -30.49
C LYS A 17 10.26 -12.20 -31.91
N GLY A 18 10.82 -11.01 -32.15
CA GLY A 18 11.33 -10.60 -33.44
C GLY A 18 10.26 -10.27 -34.49
N LYS A 19 8.97 -10.23 -34.13
CA LYS A 19 7.86 -9.93 -35.04
C LYS A 19 7.37 -8.49 -34.85
N LYS A 20 6.90 -7.85 -35.91
CA LYS A 20 6.12 -6.62 -35.85
C LYS A 20 4.66 -7.03 -35.56
N ILE A 21 4.11 -6.53 -34.48
CA ILE A 21 2.76 -6.84 -34.03
C ILE A 21 1.88 -5.57 -33.97
N ALA A 22 0.60 -5.74 -34.23
CA ALA A 22 -0.41 -4.70 -34.00
C ALA A 22 -1.48 -5.27 -33.05
N CYS A 23 -1.78 -4.55 -31.99
CA CYS A 23 -2.85 -4.89 -31.06
C CYS A 23 -4.01 -3.92 -31.27
N VAL A 24 -5.18 -4.47 -31.56
CA VAL A 24 -6.41 -3.67 -31.64
C VAL A 24 -6.96 -3.50 -30.24
N LEU A 25 -6.92 -2.28 -29.72
CA LEU A 25 -7.55 -1.92 -28.44
C LEU A 25 -9.01 -1.52 -28.72
N SER A 26 -9.92 -2.45 -28.50
CA SER A 26 -11.35 -2.28 -28.73
C SER A 26 -12.13 -2.39 -27.42
N GLY A 27 -13.28 -1.70 -27.36
CA GLY A 27 -14.17 -1.71 -26.20
C GLY A 27 -13.79 -0.69 -25.14
N GLY A 28 -14.79 0.00 -24.61
CA GLY A 28 -14.65 1.02 -23.56
C GLY A 28 -15.63 0.81 -22.40
N ASN A 29 -16.35 -0.28 -22.41
CA ASN A 29 -17.33 -0.57 -21.34
C ASN A 29 -16.64 -1.28 -20.18
N ILE A 30 -16.28 -0.52 -19.15
CA ILE A 30 -15.75 -1.03 -17.89
C ILE A 30 -16.53 -0.41 -16.73
N ASP A 31 -16.92 -1.21 -15.78
CA ASP A 31 -17.54 -0.74 -14.55
C ASP A 31 -16.53 0.07 -13.71
N VAL A 32 -16.96 1.22 -13.19
CA VAL A 32 -16.11 2.11 -12.38
C VAL A 32 -15.61 1.41 -11.11
N SER A 33 -16.43 0.56 -10.50
CA SER A 33 -16.04 -0.24 -9.33
C SER A 33 -14.90 -1.22 -9.66
N PHE A 34 -14.90 -1.74 -10.88
CA PHE A 34 -13.83 -2.62 -11.36
C PHE A 34 -12.53 -1.87 -11.64
N ILE A 35 -12.59 -0.63 -12.12
CA ILE A 35 -11.42 0.25 -12.28
C ILE A 35 -10.76 0.48 -10.92
N HIS A 36 -11.54 0.83 -9.90
CA HIS A 36 -11.02 1.00 -8.54
C HIS A 36 -10.26 -0.23 -8.06
N ARG A 37 -10.84 -1.42 -8.24
CA ARG A 37 -10.21 -2.69 -7.87
C ARG A 37 -8.90 -2.96 -8.63
N ILE A 38 -8.84 -2.63 -9.93
CA ILE A 38 -7.62 -2.77 -10.73
C ILE A 38 -6.52 -1.83 -10.22
N ILE A 39 -6.87 -0.59 -9.87
CA ILE A 39 -5.92 0.39 -9.32
C ILE A 39 -5.39 -0.12 -7.98
N GLU A 40 -6.24 -0.54 -7.07
CA GLU A 40 -5.83 -1.09 -5.76
C GLU A 40 -4.88 -2.29 -5.91
N LEU A 41 -5.23 -3.25 -6.77
CA LEU A 41 -4.36 -4.39 -7.07
C LEU A 41 -3.02 -3.96 -7.69
N GLY A 42 -3.05 -2.94 -8.54
CA GLY A 42 -1.84 -2.36 -9.15
C GLY A 42 -0.92 -1.70 -8.12
N LEU A 43 -1.47 -1.04 -7.12
CA LEU A 43 -0.70 -0.44 -6.02
C LEU A 43 -0.05 -1.52 -5.14
N VAL A 44 -0.77 -2.59 -4.83
CA VAL A 44 -0.23 -3.74 -4.08
C VAL A 44 0.87 -4.44 -4.88
N THR A 45 0.62 -4.76 -6.15
CA THR A 45 1.60 -5.46 -7.01
C THR A 45 2.89 -4.68 -7.22
N ARG A 46 2.83 -3.34 -7.18
CA ARG A 46 3.99 -2.46 -7.29
C ARG A 46 4.61 -2.09 -5.95
N GLU A 47 4.16 -2.74 -4.88
CA GLU A 47 4.61 -2.48 -3.50
C GLU A 47 4.53 -0.99 -3.13
N ARG A 48 3.49 -0.29 -3.64
CA ARG A 48 3.23 1.13 -3.36
C ARG A 48 2.27 1.35 -2.21
N LYS A 49 1.76 0.27 -1.63
CA LYS A 49 0.88 0.29 -0.46
C LYS A 49 1.57 -0.43 0.69
N LEU A 50 1.86 0.29 1.74
CA LEU A 50 2.45 -0.21 2.98
C LEU A 50 1.36 -0.30 4.02
N LYS A 51 1.17 -1.49 4.62
CA LYS A 51 0.25 -1.71 5.72
C LYS A 51 1.00 -2.28 6.90
N PHE A 52 0.81 -1.69 8.06
CA PHE A 52 1.42 -2.14 9.29
C PHE A 52 0.58 -1.75 10.50
N LYS A 53 0.85 -2.40 11.60
CA LYS A 53 0.35 -2.00 12.91
C LYS A 53 1.50 -1.74 13.88
N THR A 54 1.28 -0.87 14.83
CA THR A 54 2.20 -0.57 15.93
C THR A 54 1.42 -0.27 17.20
N THR A 55 2.02 -0.53 18.35
CA THR A 55 1.45 -0.17 19.65
C THR A 55 2.00 1.18 20.08
N LEU A 56 1.14 2.06 20.57
CA LEU A 56 1.53 3.33 21.20
C LEU A 56 0.87 3.47 22.56
N LEU A 57 1.43 4.40 23.37
CA LEU A 57 0.74 4.90 24.55
C LEU A 57 -0.52 5.67 24.10
N ASP A 58 -1.66 5.38 24.71
CA ASP A 58 -2.94 6.05 24.43
C ASP A 58 -3.05 7.38 25.17
N ILE A 59 -2.17 8.32 24.80
CA ILE A 59 -2.12 9.69 25.35
C ILE A 59 -2.14 10.73 24.23
N PRO A 60 -2.61 11.95 24.50
CA PRO A 60 -2.52 13.04 23.52
C PRO A 60 -1.12 13.25 22.99
N GLY A 61 -0.98 13.41 21.66
CA GLY A 61 0.29 13.61 20.98
C GLY A 61 0.95 12.35 20.42
N SER A 62 0.64 11.15 20.92
CA SER A 62 1.27 9.91 20.43
C SER A 62 1.02 9.67 18.94
N LEU A 63 -0.22 9.83 18.50
CA LEU A 63 -0.59 9.69 17.08
C LEU A 63 -0.04 10.85 16.23
N GLU A 64 0.02 12.06 16.79
CA GLU A 64 0.61 13.22 16.11
C GLU A 64 2.09 12.97 15.83
N HIS A 65 2.86 12.50 16.81
CA HIS A 65 4.28 12.19 16.64
C HIS A 65 4.50 11.10 15.57
N LEU A 66 3.70 10.02 15.58
CA LEU A 66 3.77 8.96 14.56
C LEU A 66 3.47 9.51 13.16
N SER A 67 2.41 10.32 13.02
CA SER A 67 2.03 10.90 11.73
C SER A 67 3.04 11.92 11.22
N HIS A 68 3.71 12.65 12.11
CA HIS A 68 4.79 13.56 11.75
C HIS A 68 5.98 12.81 11.13
N ILE A 69 6.43 11.71 11.75
CA ILE A 69 7.50 10.88 11.22
C ILE A 69 7.15 10.31 9.83
N LEU A 70 5.91 9.86 9.65
CA LEU A 70 5.44 9.37 8.35
C LEU A 70 5.44 10.47 7.29
N ALA A 71 5.04 11.69 7.65
CA ALA A 71 5.06 12.84 6.75
C ALA A 71 6.50 13.23 6.35
N GLU A 72 7.43 13.28 7.29
CA GLU A 72 8.85 13.52 7.00
C GLU A 72 9.46 12.44 6.10
N ALA A 73 9.01 11.19 6.26
CA ALA A 73 9.40 10.08 5.41
C ALA A 73 8.68 10.08 4.04
N ASN A 74 7.85 11.09 3.73
CA ASN A 74 7.03 11.19 2.51
C ASN A 74 6.08 10.00 2.30
N ALA A 75 5.60 9.39 3.37
CA ALA A 75 4.56 8.37 3.32
C ALA A 75 3.19 9.02 3.46
N ASN A 76 2.32 8.86 2.46
CA ASN A 76 0.98 9.43 2.48
C ASN A 76 0.01 8.49 3.19
N ILE A 77 -0.50 8.90 4.35
CA ILE A 77 -1.44 8.10 5.14
C ILE A 77 -2.80 8.07 4.43
N VAL A 78 -3.31 6.88 4.13
CA VAL A 78 -4.63 6.66 3.50
C VAL A 78 -5.65 6.04 4.45
N MET A 79 -5.18 5.39 5.52
CA MET A 79 -6.06 4.83 6.56
C MET A 79 -5.35 4.85 7.90
N VAL A 80 -6.09 5.21 8.94
CA VAL A 80 -5.71 5.02 10.35
C VAL A 80 -6.89 4.38 11.06
N GLN A 81 -6.64 3.29 11.75
CA GLN A 81 -7.62 2.67 12.64
C GLN A 81 -7.00 2.55 14.03
N HIS A 82 -7.72 3.04 15.03
CA HIS A 82 -7.30 3.06 16.41
C HIS A 82 -8.04 1.97 17.18
N ASP A 83 -7.34 0.94 17.64
CA ASP A 83 -7.89 -0.17 18.42
C ASP A 83 -7.42 -0.07 19.88
N ARG A 84 -8.39 0.05 20.78
CA ARG A 84 -8.23 0.13 22.25
C ARG A 84 -8.76 -1.09 22.98
N LEU A 85 -9.31 -2.06 22.24
CA LEU A 85 -10.11 -3.14 22.81
C LEU A 85 -9.48 -4.52 22.61
N SER A 86 -8.32 -4.61 21.97
CA SER A 86 -7.60 -5.89 21.81
C SER A 86 -7.18 -6.44 23.18
N ALA A 87 -7.39 -7.75 23.37
CA ALA A 87 -7.25 -8.42 24.66
C ALA A 87 -5.81 -8.43 25.22
N ASP A 88 -4.81 -8.21 24.36
CA ASP A 88 -3.38 -8.27 24.71
C ASP A 88 -2.76 -6.87 24.95
N LEU A 89 -3.60 -5.83 25.11
CA LEU A 89 -3.15 -4.45 25.34
C LEU A 89 -3.10 -4.12 26.82
N ASP A 90 -2.07 -3.39 27.22
CA ASP A 90 -2.06 -2.72 28.51
C ASP A 90 -3.12 -1.59 28.53
N PRO A 91 -3.70 -1.27 29.72
CA PRO A 91 -4.80 -0.27 29.82
C PRO A 91 -4.45 1.13 29.27
N ASN A 92 -3.17 1.46 29.15
CA ASN A 92 -2.67 2.73 28.65
C ASN A 92 -2.12 2.65 27.22
N GLU A 93 -2.40 1.56 26.51
CA GLU A 93 -1.91 1.33 25.16
C GLU A 93 -3.04 1.24 24.15
N ALA A 94 -2.70 1.50 22.90
CA ALA A 94 -3.57 1.29 21.76
C ALA A 94 -2.77 0.72 20.59
N ILE A 95 -3.40 -0.17 19.81
CA ILE A 95 -2.87 -0.59 18.52
C ILE A 95 -3.37 0.37 17.45
N ILE A 96 -2.44 0.89 16.66
CA ILE A 96 -2.75 1.72 15.50
C ILE A 96 -2.45 0.91 14.24
N HIS A 97 -3.49 0.66 13.44
CA HIS A 97 -3.35 0.11 12.10
C HIS A 97 -3.24 1.25 11.11
N ILE A 98 -2.22 1.23 10.28
CA ILE A 98 -1.96 2.28 9.30
C ILE A 98 -1.80 1.67 7.92
N ALA A 99 -2.44 2.30 6.92
CA ALA A 99 -2.10 2.08 5.53
C ALA A 99 -1.56 3.38 4.93
N CYS A 100 -0.39 3.28 4.29
CA CYS A 100 0.27 4.39 3.61
C CYS A 100 0.49 4.08 2.14
N GLU A 101 0.46 5.11 1.30
CA GLU A 101 1.05 5.07 -0.03
C GLU A 101 2.52 5.48 0.04
N VAL A 102 3.36 4.72 -0.65
CA VAL A 102 4.81 4.92 -0.76
C VAL A 102 5.25 4.87 -2.22
N GLY A 103 6.45 5.32 -2.51
CA GLY A 103 6.98 5.38 -3.88
C GLY A 103 7.37 4.02 -4.49
N GLY A 104 7.24 2.93 -3.73
CA GLY A 104 7.62 1.56 -4.08
C GLY A 104 8.38 0.90 -2.95
N ARG A 105 8.88 -0.32 -3.18
CA ARG A 105 9.51 -1.19 -2.17
C ARG A 105 10.61 -0.50 -1.37
N GLU A 106 11.61 0.05 -2.04
CA GLU A 106 12.75 0.70 -1.37
C GLU A 106 12.31 1.86 -0.48
N HIS A 107 11.28 2.61 -0.91
CA HIS A 107 10.73 3.69 -0.10
C HIS A 107 10.00 3.12 1.12
N GLY A 108 9.19 2.07 0.98
CA GLY A 108 8.54 1.40 2.08
C GLY A 108 9.53 0.88 3.13
N GLU A 109 10.60 0.23 2.69
CA GLU A 109 11.68 -0.25 3.58
C GLU A 109 12.36 0.90 4.34
N ARG A 110 12.59 2.07 3.71
CA ARG A 110 13.11 3.27 4.40
C ARG A 110 12.13 3.79 5.45
N VAL A 111 10.84 3.84 5.12
CA VAL A 111 9.80 4.28 6.07
C VAL A 111 9.80 3.40 7.31
N ILE A 112 9.81 2.07 7.15
CA ILE A 112 9.88 1.12 8.26
C ILE A 112 11.10 1.38 9.13
N LYS A 113 12.30 1.48 8.53
CA LYS A 113 13.55 1.73 9.27
C LYS A 113 13.52 3.05 10.06
N VAL A 114 12.90 4.09 9.50
CA VAL A 114 12.76 5.38 10.22
C VAL A 114 11.82 5.22 11.42
N LEU A 115 10.71 4.50 11.27
CA LEU A 115 9.80 4.22 12.38
C LEU A 115 10.47 3.41 13.49
N GLU A 116 11.16 2.32 13.15
CA GLU A 116 11.91 1.47 14.09
C GLU A 116 13.01 2.27 14.83
N LYS A 117 13.74 3.15 14.12
CA LYS A 117 14.74 4.03 14.72
C LYS A 117 14.14 5.01 15.73
N ASN A 118 12.88 5.39 15.56
CA ASN A 118 12.13 6.23 16.49
C ASN A 118 11.42 5.42 17.59
N GLY A 119 11.72 4.13 17.72
CA GLY A 119 11.24 3.28 18.81
C GLY A 119 9.89 2.62 18.57
N TYR A 120 9.33 2.67 17.35
CA TYR A 120 8.09 1.97 17.01
C TYR A 120 8.34 0.51 16.68
N ASN A 121 7.58 -0.38 17.30
CA ASN A 121 7.58 -1.80 16.96
C ASN A 121 6.59 -2.03 15.81
N ILE A 122 7.08 -2.34 14.62
CA ILE A 122 6.28 -2.44 13.40
C ILE A 122 5.95 -3.91 13.11
N VAL A 123 4.66 -4.20 12.98
CA VAL A 123 4.17 -5.51 12.54
C VAL A 123 3.46 -5.32 11.21
N MET A 124 3.99 -5.95 10.16
CA MET A 124 3.42 -5.87 8.80
C MET A 124 2.09 -6.62 8.67
N GLU A 125 1.17 -6.10 7.86
CA GLU A 125 -0.16 -6.67 7.57
C GLU A 125 -0.34 -7.00 6.08
#